data_9ec45c2eecbaaddd9636a553fb785584
#
_entry.id   9ec45c2eecbaaddd9636a553fb785584
#
_cell.length_a   1.000
_cell.length_b   1.000
_cell.length_c   1.000
_cell.angle_alpha   90.00
_cell.angle_beta   90.00
_cell.angle_gamma   90.00
#
_symmetry.space_group_name_H-M   'P 1'
#
loop_
_entity.id
_entity.type
_entity.pdbx_description
1 polymer ?
#
loop_
_entity_poly.entity_id
_entity_poly.type
_entity_poly.pdbx_seq_one_letter_code
_entity_poly.pdbx_strand_id
1 'polypeptide(L)'
;MTIKAVDLFCGVGGLTYGLQKAGIPVVAGIDIDDSCEYAYTHNNNCTFIHKSVEDVTGKEIRALLRGADVKILVGCAPCQPFSSHQKDKQNRSKHKDWKLLYQFGRLVEETRPHIVSMENVPELEKEKVFKDFVSTLEGLNYIVNYQVVNVANYGVPQRRKRLILLASRRKEIKLIDATHQKHLTVRDAIGSLPRISAGEANENDRLHISPALSPINLERIQPVSYTHLTLPTKR
;
A
#
# COMPACT_ATOMS: atom_id res chain seq x y z
N MET A 1 27.43 -0.10 3.38
CA MET A 1 26.49 0.28 2.29
C MET A 1 25.21 0.79 2.92
N THR A 2 24.94 2.07 2.79
CA THR A 2 23.79 2.74 3.41
C THR A 2 22.59 2.68 2.42
N ILE A 3 21.45 2.18 2.89
CA ILE A 3 20.21 2.12 2.12
C ILE A 3 19.21 3.11 2.72
N LYS A 4 18.48 3.85 1.89
CA LYS A 4 17.34 4.67 2.32
C LYS A 4 16.20 4.53 1.33
N ALA A 5 14.98 4.44 1.85
CA ALA A 5 13.75 4.44 1.08
C ALA A 5 12.84 5.61 1.48
N VAL A 6 12.04 6.09 0.54
CA VAL A 6 10.91 7.00 0.76
C VAL A 6 9.66 6.32 0.22
N ASP A 7 8.57 6.36 1.01
CA ASP A 7 7.28 5.75 0.69
C ASP A 7 6.27 6.84 0.30
N LEU A 8 5.82 6.81 -0.95
CA LEU A 8 4.80 7.72 -1.49
C LEU A 8 3.42 7.07 -1.34
N PHE A 9 2.41 7.88 -1.01
CA PHE A 9 1.06 7.38 -0.74
C PHE A 9 1.08 6.34 0.39
N CYS A 10 1.79 6.64 1.45
CA CYS A 10 2.14 5.69 2.49
C CYS A 10 0.96 5.21 3.35
N GLY A 11 -0.14 5.99 3.40
CA GLY A 11 -1.28 5.70 4.25
C GLY A 11 -0.85 5.42 5.70
N VAL A 12 -1.39 4.38 6.30
CA VAL A 12 -1.05 3.94 7.66
C VAL A 12 0.30 3.20 7.77
N GLY A 13 1.06 3.08 6.68
CA GLY A 13 2.44 2.61 6.70
C GLY A 13 2.65 1.10 6.53
N GLY A 14 1.71 0.38 5.92
CA GLY A 14 1.86 -1.06 5.71
C GLY A 14 3.07 -1.43 4.85
N LEU A 15 3.35 -0.68 3.78
CA LEU A 15 4.53 -0.91 2.92
C LEU A 15 5.82 -0.55 3.67
N THR A 16 5.83 0.59 4.36
CA THR A 16 6.95 1.02 5.23
C THR A 16 7.29 -0.06 6.26
N TYR A 17 6.28 -0.61 6.97
CA TYR A 17 6.46 -1.68 7.94
C TYR A 17 7.11 -2.92 7.32
N GLY A 18 6.62 -3.35 6.15
CA GLY A 18 7.17 -4.49 5.42
C GLY A 18 8.63 -4.29 5.02
N LEU A 19 8.99 -3.11 4.51
CA LEU A 19 10.36 -2.76 4.15
C LEU A 19 11.29 -2.75 5.37
N GLN A 20 10.89 -2.15 6.48
CA GLN A 20 11.66 -2.14 7.72
C GLN A 20 11.87 -3.55 8.29
N LYS A 21 10.85 -4.41 8.24
CA LYS A 21 10.96 -5.83 8.61
C LYS A 21 11.95 -6.59 7.72
N ALA A 22 12.07 -6.21 6.46
CA ALA A 22 13.05 -6.75 5.52
C ALA A 22 14.45 -6.11 5.66
N GLY A 23 14.68 -5.25 6.67
CA GLY A 23 15.97 -4.58 6.91
C GLY A 23 16.24 -3.41 5.96
N ILE A 24 15.20 -2.85 5.30
CA ILE A 24 15.31 -1.69 4.42
C ILE A 24 14.81 -0.46 5.18
N PRO A 25 15.71 0.48 5.56
CA PRO A 25 15.33 1.68 6.27
C PRO A 25 14.46 2.61 5.41
N VAL A 26 13.26 2.93 5.87
CA VAL A 26 12.40 3.97 5.31
C VAL A 26 12.61 5.24 6.13
N VAL A 27 12.97 6.35 5.48
CA VAL A 27 13.28 7.62 6.16
C VAL A 27 12.07 8.54 6.27
N ALA A 28 11.12 8.41 5.37
CA ALA A 28 9.85 9.14 5.43
C ALA A 28 8.77 8.46 4.60
N GLY A 29 7.52 8.61 5.04
CA GLY A 29 6.32 8.36 4.25
C GLY A 29 5.61 9.68 3.96
N ILE A 30 5.01 9.78 2.79
CA ILE A 30 4.31 10.97 2.31
C ILE A 30 2.88 10.59 1.95
N ASP A 31 1.92 11.27 2.55
CA ASP A 31 0.50 11.11 2.23
C ASP A 31 -0.25 12.42 2.41
N ILE A 32 -1.39 12.55 1.73
CA ILE A 32 -2.28 13.71 1.85
C ILE A 32 -3.28 13.55 2.99
N ASP A 33 -3.51 12.33 3.47
CA ASP A 33 -4.46 12.01 4.53
C ASP A 33 -3.76 12.07 5.90
N ASP A 34 -3.95 13.16 6.63
CA ASP A 34 -3.39 13.40 7.95
C ASP A 34 -3.90 12.42 9.01
N SER A 35 -5.08 11.82 8.81
CA SER A 35 -5.63 10.80 9.71
C SER A 35 -4.73 9.55 9.82
N CYS A 36 -3.87 9.33 8.84
CA CYS A 36 -2.91 8.24 8.81
C CYS A 36 -1.67 8.48 9.70
N GLU A 37 -1.36 9.73 10.05
CA GLU A 37 -0.10 10.12 10.71
C GLU A 37 0.15 9.36 12.01
N TYR A 38 -0.86 9.27 12.88
CA TYR A 38 -0.69 8.58 14.16
C TYR A 38 -0.33 7.11 13.97
N ALA A 39 -1.11 6.39 13.14
CA ALA A 39 -0.86 4.97 12.87
C ALA A 39 0.49 4.75 12.19
N TYR A 40 0.84 5.63 11.23
CA TYR A 40 2.09 5.57 10.50
C TYR A 40 3.30 5.73 11.44
N THR A 41 3.34 6.82 12.20
CA THR A 41 4.48 7.15 13.08
C THR A 41 4.60 6.18 14.23
N HIS A 42 3.47 5.81 14.85
CA HIS A 42 3.46 4.90 16.00
C HIS A 42 3.96 3.50 15.66
N ASN A 43 3.53 2.95 14.52
CA ASN A 43 3.88 1.58 14.12
C ASN A 43 5.24 1.46 13.43
N ASN A 44 5.73 2.52 12.79
CA ASN A 44 6.94 2.46 11.97
C ASN A 44 8.12 3.23 12.56
N ASN A 45 7.91 4.03 13.60
CA ASN A 45 8.94 4.93 14.14
C ASN A 45 9.66 5.72 13.02
N CYS A 46 8.87 6.25 12.09
CA CYS A 46 9.33 6.89 10.85
C CYS A 46 8.62 8.24 10.66
N THR A 47 9.26 9.18 9.98
CA THR A 47 8.69 10.51 9.72
C THR A 47 7.51 10.43 8.77
N PHE A 48 6.37 11.00 9.16
CA PHE A 48 5.23 11.24 8.28
C PHE A 48 5.31 12.67 7.73
N ILE A 49 5.11 12.83 6.43
CA ILE A 49 5.07 14.12 5.75
C ILE A 49 3.66 14.30 5.18
N HIS A 50 2.86 15.14 5.84
CA HIS A 50 1.52 15.49 5.37
C HIS A 50 1.62 16.41 4.15
N LYS A 51 1.58 15.81 2.95
CA LYS A 51 1.70 16.53 1.68
C LYS A 51 1.13 15.73 0.51
N SER A 52 0.48 16.43 -0.44
CA SER A 52 0.13 15.82 -1.72
C SER A 52 1.39 15.47 -2.52
N VAL A 53 1.44 14.28 -3.11
CA VAL A 53 2.55 13.87 -4.00
C VAL A 53 2.63 14.79 -5.23
N GLU A 54 1.55 15.46 -5.64
CA GLU A 54 1.56 16.47 -6.70
C GLU A 54 2.45 17.67 -6.35
N ASP A 55 2.52 18.03 -5.06
CA ASP A 55 3.29 19.18 -4.56
C ASP A 55 4.71 18.80 -4.10
N VAL A 56 5.02 17.50 -4.04
CA VAL A 56 6.36 17.02 -3.68
C VAL A 56 7.32 17.28 -4.83
N THR A 57 8.50 17.82 -4.49
CA THR A 57 9.57 18.09 -5.45
C THR A 57 10.68 17.05 -5.37
N GLY A 58 11.36 16.80 -6.49
CA GLY A 58 12.53 15.93 -6.49
C GLY A 58 13.67 16.45 -5.60
N LYS A 59 13.73 17.76 -5.31
CA LYS A 59 14.70 18.34 -4.36
C LYS A 59 14.45 17.82 -2.94
N GLU A 60 13.20 17.76 -2.51
CA GLU A 60 12.81 17.22 -1.20
C GLU A 60 13.15 15.73 -1.08
N ILE A 61 12.77 14.92 -2.10
CA ILE A 61 13.11 13.49 -2.11
C ILE A 61 14.62 13.28 -2.10
N ARG A 62 15.39 14.05 -2.90
CA ARG A 62 16.86 13.96 -2.90
C ARG A 62 17.45 14.34 -1.55
N ALA A 63 16.87 15.30 -0.83
CA ALA A 63 17.30 15.69 0.51
C ALA A 63 17.10 14.55 1.51
N LEU A 64 15.93 13.89 1.50
CA LEU A 64 15.62 12.73 2.34
C LEU A 64 16.57 11.55 2.07
N LEU A 65 16.91 11.31 0.81
CA LEU A 65 17.79 10.21 0.39
C LEU A 65 19.29 10.57 0.39
N ARG A 66 19.67 11.75 0.92
CA ARG A 66 21.06 12.21 0.95
C ARG A 66 21.95 11.24 1.75
N GLY A 67 23.16 10.97 1.24
CA GLY A 67 24.15 10.10 1.89
C GLY A 67 23.85 8.61 1.77
N ALA A 68 22.80 8.20 1.03
CA ALA A 68 22.56 6.78 0.78
C ALA A 68 23.33 6.29 -0.45
N ASP A 69 23.98 5.12 -0.31
CA ASP A 69 24.61 4.37 -1.40
C ASP A 69 23.55 3.74 -2.32
N VAL A 70 22.44 3.31 -1.72
CA VAL A 70 21.26 2.79 -2.43
C VAL A 70 20.05 3.62 -2.05
N LYS A 71 19.45 4.24 -3.07
CA LYS A 71 18.26 5.10 -2.96
C LYS A 71 17.07 4.35 -3.53
N ILE A 72 15.99 4.26 -2.77
CA ILE A 72 14.78 3.52 -3.11
C ILE A 72 13.60 4.48 -3.04
N LEU A 73 12.74 4.46 -4.06
CA LEU A 73 11.47 5.15 -4.06
C LEU A 73 10.36 4.10 -4.23
N VAL A 74 9.46 4.04 -3.27
CA VAL A 74 8.34 3.09 -3.31
C VAL A 74 7.01 3.83 -3.20
N GLY A 75 5.90 3.16 -3.58
CA GLY A 75 4.59 3.76 -3.40
C GLY A 75 3.44 2.91 -3.89
N CYS A 76 2.26 3.23 -3.34
CA CYS A 76 0.98 2.61 -3.68
C CYS A 76 0.02 3.68 -4.18
N ALA A 77 0.23 4.18 -5.41
CA ALA A 77 -0.60 5.26 -5.97
C ALA A 77 -2.09 4.88 -5.95
N PRO A 78 -3.00 5.75 -5.47
CA PRO A 78 -4.43 5.47 -5.44
C PRO A 78 -4.98 5.08 -6.81
N CYS A 79 -5.86 4.07 -6.85
CA CYS A 79 -6.49 3.55 -8.06
C CYS A 79 -8.01 3.45 -7.88
N GLN A 80 -8.66 4.54 -7.52
CA GLN A 80 -10.09 4.59 -7.19
C GLN A 80 -11.03 4.17 -8.34
N PRO A 81 -10.72 4.33 -9.65
CA PRO A 81 -11.59 3.88 -10.73
C PRO A 81 -11.91 2.38 -10.71
N PHE A 82 -11.13 1.58 -9.98
CA PHE A 82 -11.31 0.12 -9.88
C PHE A 82 -11.92 -0.35 -8.57
N SER A 83 -12.27 0.55 -7.65
CA SER A 83 -13.01 0.12 -6.46
C SER A 83 -14.36 -0.43 -6.92
N SER A 84 -14.68 -1.67 -6.52
CA SER A 84 -15.90 -2.41 -6.89
C SER A 84 -17.22 -1.69 -6.52
N HIS A 85 -17.13 -0.56 -5.81
CA HIS A 85 -18.26 0.25 -5.37
C HIS A 85 -18.68 1.35 -6.36
N GLN A 86 -17.87 1.67 -7.39
CA GLN A 86 -18.25 2.64 -8.42
C GLN A 86 -18.64 1.93 -9.72
N LYS A 87 -19.96 1.83 -9.96
CA LYS A 87 -20.56 1.16 -11.14
C LYS A 87 -20.52 2.00 -12.42
N ASP A 88 -19.97 3.19 -12.43
CA ASP A 88 -20.03 4.10 -13.57
C ASP A 88 -18.87 3.87 -14.54
N LYS A 89 -19.08 2.94 -15.49
CA LYS A 89 -18.11 2.51 -16.49
C LYS A 89 -17.73 3.57 -17.53
N GLN A 90 -18.55 4.63 -17.71
CA GLN A 90 -18.39 5.57 -18.82
C GLN A 90 -17.39 6.71 -18.58
N ASN A 91 -16.92 6.94 -17.33
CA ASN A 91 -16.03 8.04 -17.00
C ASN A 91 -14.64 7.59 -16.46
N ARG A 92 -14.25 6.33 -16.64
CA ARG A 92 -12.99 5.80 -16.10
C ARG A 92 -11.73 6.56 -16.54
N SER A 93 -11.69 7.04 -17.79
CA SER A 93 -10.53 7.75 -18.34
C SER A 93 -10.36 9.19 -17.84
N LYS A 94 -11.38 9.76 -17.17
CA LYS A 94 -11.38 11.14 -16.68
C LYS A 94 -11.11 11.28 -15.17
N HIS A 95 -10.87 10.16 -14.45
CA HIS A 95 -10.64 10.23 -13.02
C HIS A 95 -9.30 10.90 -12.68
N LYS A 96 -9.36 11.80 -11.71
CA LYS A 96 -8.23 12.59 -11.19
C LYS A 96 -7.07 11.72 -10.70
N ASP A 97 -7.36 10.50 -10.25
CA ASP A 97 -6.42 9.60 -9.58
C ASP A 97 -5.37 8.97 -10.53
N TRP A 98 -5.66 8.87 -11.83
CA TRP A 98 -4.66 8.45 -12.82
C TRP A 98 -3.45 9.38 -12.88
N LYS A 99 -3.66 10.67 -12.55
CA LYS A 99 -2.60 11.66 -12.52
C LYS A 99 -1.54 11.34 -11.47
N LEU A 100 -1.90 10.65 -10.39
CA LEU A 100 -1.00 10.36 -9.28
C LEU A 100 0.09 9.36 -9.66
N LEU A 101 -0.19 8.40 -10.55
CA LEU A 101 0.84 7.51 -11.07
C LEU A 101 1.82 8.27 -12.01
N TYR A 102 1.33 9.24 -12.79
CA TYR A 102 2.21 10.15 -13.54
C TYR A 102 3.08 11.01 -12.60
N GLN A 103 2.55 11.45 -11.45
CA GLN A 103 3.34 12.17 -10.46
C GLN A 103 4.42 11.28 -9.83
N PHE A 104 4.13 10.01 -9.61
CA PHE A 104 5.16 9.05 -9.20
C PHE A 104 6.25 8.95 -10.29
N GLY A 105 5.87 8.79 -11.56
CA GLY A 105 6.81 8.78 -12.69
C GLY A 105 7.68 10.04 -12.74
N ARG A 106 7.08 11.24 -12.60
CA ARG A 106 7.79 12.52 -12.52
C ARG A 106 8.84 12.52 -11.40
N LEU A 107 8.48 12.06 -10.20
CA LEU A 107 9.43 12.00 -9.09
C LEU A 107 10.57 10.99 -9.36
N VAL A 108 10.29 9.89 -10.04
CA VAL A 108 11.36 8.95 -10.50
C VAL A 108 12.28 9.63 -11.50
N GLU A 109 11.75 10.37 -12.49
CA GLU A 109 12.56 11.13 -13.47
C GLU A 109 13.44 12.16 -12.78
N GLU A 110 12.89 12.95 -11.86
CA GLU A 110 13.60 14.00 -11.16
C GLU A 110 14.69 13.46 -10.22
N THR A 111 14.46 12.33 -9.56
CA THR A 111 15.31 11.85 -8.45
C THR A 111 16.24 10.71 -8.85
N ARG A 112 15.91 9.97 -9.90
CA ARG A 112 16.68 8.83 -10.41
C ARG A 112 17.11 7.86 -9.31
N PRO A 113 16.19 7.32 -8.49
CA PRO A 113 16.53 6.36 -7.46
C PRO A 113 17.17 5.11 -8.08
N HIS A 114 17.89 4.31 -7.29
CA HIS A 114 18.49 3.06 -7.79
C HIS A 114 17.43 1.98 -8.00
N ILE A 115 16.40 1.98 -7.14
CA ILE A 115 15.31 1.01 -7.16
C ILE A 115 13.98 1.77 -7.04
N VAL A 116 12.99 1.29 -7.79
CA VAL A 116 11.59 1.71 -7.71
C VAL A 116 10.75 0.47 -7.42
N SER A 117 9.79 0.59 -6.48
CA SER A 117 8.77 -0.43 -6.26
C SER A 117 7.39 0.19 -6.24
N MET A 118 6.43 -0.45 -6.90
CA MET A 118 5.04 0.01 -6.95
C MET A 118 4.10 -1.17 -6.69
N GLU A 119 3.11 -0.95 -5.83
CA GLU A 119 1.99 -1.87 -5.62
C GLU A 119 0.70 -1.25 -6.16
N ASN A 120 -0.16 -2.07 -6.74
CA ASN A 120 -1.48 -1.63 -7.16
C ASN A 120 -2.47 -2.80 -7.36
N VAL A 121 -3.69 -2.49 -7.80
CA VAL A 121 -4.68 -3.51 -8.18
C VAL A 121 -4.29 -4.17 -9.51
N PRO A 122 -4.65 -5.47 -9.73
CA PRO A 122 -4.28 -6.21 -10.95
C PRO A 122 -4.75 -5.56 -12.24
N GLU A 123 -5.91 -4.91 -12.20
CA GLU A 123 -6.54 -4.29 -13.37
C GLU A 123 -5.71 -3.17 -13.98
N LEU A 124 -4.87 -2.51 -13.17
CA LEU A 124 -3.98 -1.42 -13.62
C LEU A 124 -3.03 -1.87 -14.74
N GLU A 125 -2.60 -3.13 -14.77
CA GLU A 125 -1.69 -3.69 -15.77
C GLU A 125 -2.18 -3.44 -17.22
N LYS A 126 -3.50 -3.41 -17.42
CA LYS A 126 -4.12 -3.24 -18.74
C LYS A 126 -4.22 -1.78 -19.18
N GLU A 127 -4.06 -0.87 -18.26
CA GLU A 127 -4.31 0.55 -18.48
C GLU A 127 -3.14 1.29 -19.11
N LYS A 128 -3.47 2.32 -19.89
CA LYS A 128 -2.46 3.14 -20.57
C LYS A 128 -1.49 3.78 -19.59
N VAL A 129 -1.96 4.28 -18.47
CA VAL A 129 -1.12 4.95 -17.45
C VAL A 129 -0.03 4.03 -16.91
N PHE A 130 -0.31 2.72 -16.73
CA PHE A 130 0.69 1.76 -16.32
C PHE A 130 1.74 1.51 -17.41
N LYS A 131 1.30 1.36 -18.66
CA LYS A 131 2.19 1.21 -19.81
C LYS A 131 3.10 2.41 -19.99
N ASP A 132 2.55 3.62 -19.85
CA ASP A 132 3.32 4.87 -19.87
C ASP A 132 4.34 4.91 -18.73
N PHE A 133 3.96 4.48 -17.51
CA PHE A 133 4.86 4.40 -16.36
C PHE A 133 6.02 3.41 -16.60
N VAL A 134 5.71 2.21 -17.12
CA VAL A 134 6.74 1.22 -17.49
C VAL A 134 7.67 1.78 -18.56
N SER A 135 7.13 2.39 -19.63
CA SER A 135 7.92 3.00 -20.70
C SER A 135 8.82 4.13 -20.19
N THR A 136 8.32 4.93 -19.24
CA THR A 136 9.13 5.96 -18.56
C THR A 136 10.32 5.32 -17.84
N LEU A 137 10.09 4.26 -17.05
CA LEU A 137 11.15 3.56 -16.33
C LEU A 137 12.19 2.96 -17.29
N GLU A 138 11.75 2.29 -18.35
CA GLU A 138 12.64 1.70 -19.37
C GLU A 138 13.46 2.78 -20.10
N GLY A 139 12.83 3.90 -20.48
CA GLY A 139 13.50 5.08 -21.06
C GLY A 139 14.54 5.70 -20.12
N LEU A 140 14.42 5.49 -18.83
CA LEU A 140 15.37 5.90 -17.79
C LEU A 140 16.43 4.84 -17.48
N ASN A 141 16.52 3.76 -18.27
CA ASN A 141 17.41 2.62 -18.12
C ASN A 141 17.18 1.78 -16.85
N TYR A 142 15.91 1.64 -16.42
CA TYR A 142 15.55 0.63 -15.45
C TYR A 142 15.26 -0.70 -16.12
N ILE A 143 15.69 -1.79 -15.50
CA ILE A 143 15.22 -3.15 -15.81
C ILE A 143 13.95 -3.32 -15.00
N VAL A 144 12.81 -3.51 -15.67
CA VAL A 144 11.48 -3.55 -15.05
C VAL A 144 10.95 -4.98 -15.03
N ASN A 145 10.49 -5.43 -13.88
CA ASN A 145 9.75 -6.68 -13.68
C ASN A 145 8.45 -6.40 -12.97
N TYR A 146 7.36 -7.00 -13.41
CA TYR A 146 6.09 -6.90 -12.69
C TYR A 146 5.29 -8.20 -12.83
N GLN A 147 4.48 -8.47 -11.81
CA GLN A 147 3.59 -9.63 -11.78
C GLN A 147 2.43 -9.43 -10.84
N VAL A 148 1.34 -10.17 -11.09
CA VAL A 148 0.20 -10.23 -10.19
C VAL A 148 0.36 -11.39 -9.22
N VAL A 149 0.32 -11.11 -7.92
CA VAL A 149 0.46 -12.10 -6.86
C VAL A 149 -0.76 -12.13 -5.94
N ASN A 150 -1.00 -13.27 -5.30
CA ASN A 150 -1.91 -13.36 -4.16
C ASN A 150 -1.09 -13.19 -2.88
N VAL A 151 -1.35 -12.12 -2.12
CA VAL A 151 -0.57 -11.80 -0.91
C VAL A 151 -0.66 -12.89 0.16
N ALA A 152 -1.71 -13.72 0.16
CA ALA A 152 -1.82 -14.88 1.05
C ALA A 152 -0.65 -15.88 0.86
N ASN A 153 -0.08 -15.97 -0.34
CA ASN A 153 1.07 -16.83 -0.63
C ASN A 153 2.38 -16.30 0.00
N TYR A 154 2.35 -15.09 0.56
CA TYR A 154 3.48 -14.43 1.23
C TYR A 154 3.25 -14.22 2.73
N GLY A 155 2.30 -14.97 3.33
CA GLY A 155 2.04 -14.94 4.77
C GLY A 155 1.10 -13.82 5.24
N VAL A 156 0.43 -13.13 4.34
CA VAL A 156 -0.62 -12.16 4.70
C VAL A 156 -1.94 -12.92 4.91
N PRO A 157 -2.64 -12.75 6.05
CA PRO A 157 -3.89 -13.47 6.33
C PRO A 157 -5.09 -12.89 5.54
N GLN A 158 -4.89 -12.64 4.25
CA GLN A 158 -5.89 -12.09 3.35
C GLN A 158 -5.73 -12.65 1.94
N ARG A 159 -6.78 -13.15 1.35
CA ARG A 159 -6.81 -13.52 -0.08
C ARG A 159 -7.02 -12.28 -0.93
N ARG A 160 -5.91 -11.67 -1.33
CA ARG A 160 -5.91 -10.39 -2.07
C ARG A 160 -4.88 -10.43 -3.19
N LYS A 161 -5.33 -10.22 -4.44
CA LYS A 161 -4.41 -10.12 -5.58
C LYS A 161 -3.89 -8.69 -5.74
N ARG A 162 -2.60 -8.56 -6.04
CA ARG A 162 -1.94 -7.27 -6.26
C ARG A 162 -0.93 -7.35 -7.40
N LEU A 163 -0.88 -6.28 -8.17
CA LEU A 163 0.17 -6.03 -9.14
C LEU A 163 1.37 -5.43 -8.39
N ILE A 164 2.50 -6.10 -8.48
CA ILE A 164 3.77 -5.63 -7.91
C ILE A 164 4.72 -5.35 -9.06
N LEU A 165 5.30 -4.14 -9.07
CA LEU A 165 6.36 -3.76 -9.99
C LEU A 165 7.65 -3.50 -9.20
N LEU A 166 8.74 -4.07 -9.68
CA LEU A 166 10.10 -3.83 -9.20
C LEU A 166 10.96 -3.37 -10.38
N ALA A 167 11.64 -2.25 -10.22
CA ALA A 167 12.54 -1.73 -11.25
C ALA A 167 13.88 -1.32 -10.65
N SER A 168 14.97 -1.59 -11.35
CA SER A 168 16.32 -1.29 -10.90
C SER A 168 17.22 -0.83 -12.05
N ARG A 169 18.08 0.17 -11.78
CA ARG A 169 19.09 0.65 -12.72
C ARG A 169 20.45 -0.07 -12.60
N ARG A 170 20.60 -0.97 -11.64
CA ARG A 170 21.88 -1.65 -11.39
C ARG A 170 21.90 -3.08 -11.93
N LYS A 171 20.93 -3.87 -11.54
CA LYS A 171 20.77 -5.27 -11.94
C LYS A 171 19.30 -5.64 -11.90
N GLU A 172 18.95 -6.69 -12.60
CA GLU A 172 17.60 -7.24 -12.51
C GLU A 172 17.26 -7.62 -11.07
N ILE A 173 16.06 -7.22 -10.63
CA ILE A 173 15.47 -7.63 -9.36
C ILE A 173 14.09 -8.22 -9.65
N LYS A 174 13.77 -9.31 -8.97
CA LYS A 174 12.48 -10.02 -9.13
C LYS A 174 11.85 -10.19 -7.75
N LEU A 175 10.54 -10.34 -7.74
CA LEU A 175 9.85 -10.76 -6.55
C LEU A 175 10.27 -12.20 -6.23
N ILE A 176 10.47 -12.49 -4.95
CA ILE A 176 10.77 -13.83 -4.47
C ILE A 176 9.59 -14.77 -4.74
N ASP A 177 9.85 -16.05 -4.82
CA ASP A 177 8.81 -17.06 -4.92
C ASP A 177 7.89 -17.06 -3.68
N ALA A 178 6.69 -17.62 -3.84
CA ALA A 178 5.74 -17.77 -2.76
C ALA A 178 6.35 -18.49 -1.55
N THR A 179 6.26 -17.87 -0.37
CA THR A 179 6.89 -18.36 0.86
C THR A 179 5.96 -19.25 1.69
N HIS A 180 4.65 -19.21 1.45
CA HIS A 180 3.64 -19.92 2.23
C HIS A 180 2.75 -20.80 1.35
N GLN A 181 2.88 -22.11 1.49
CA GLN A 181 1.96 -23.08 0.86
C GLN A 181 0.64 -23.16 1.63
N LYS A 182 0.69 -23.10 2.96
CA LYS A 182 -0.48 -23.01 3.84
C LYS A 182 -0.72 -21.54 4.20
N HIS A 183 -1.91 -21.03 3.83
CA HIS A 183 -2.28 -19.65 4.12
C HIS A 183 -2.53 -19.45 5.62
N LEU A 184 -2.05 -18.35 6.15
CA LEU A 184 -2.40 -17.86 7.48
C LEU A 184 -3.85 -17.39 7.49
N THR A 185 -4.53 -17.58 8.61
CA THR A 185 -5.88 -17.07 8.84
C THR A 185 -5.86 -15.76 9.63
N VAL A 186 -6.95 -15.01 9.57
CA VAL A 186 -7.12 -13.83 10.43
C VAL A 186 -6.99 -14.19 11.90
N ARG A 187 -7.49 -15.39 12.31
CA ARG A 187 -7.36 -15.87 13.68
C ARG A 187 -5.91 -16.08 14.09
N ASP A 188 -5.06 -16.61 13.19
CA ASP A 188 -3.63 -16.79 13.48
C ASP A 188 -2.94 -15.45 13.70
N ALA A 189 -3.39 -14.38 13.03
CA ALA A 189 -2.78 -13.06 13.11
C ALA A 189 -3.24 -12.22 14.29
N ILE A 190 -4.51 -12.25 14.64
CA ILE A 190 -5.12 -11.35 15.64
C ILE A 190 -5.90 -12.06 16.73
N GLY A 191 -5.91 -13.39 16.77
CA GLY A 191 -6.67 -14.16 17.75
C GLY A 191 -6.21 -14.02 19.21
N SER A 192 -4.98 -13.51 19.42
CA SER A 192 -4.41 -13.21 20.74
C SER A 192 -4.70 -11.80 21.24
N LEU A 193 -5.25 -10.91 20.38
CA LEU A 193 -5.61 -9.57 20.82
C LEU A 193 -6.74 -9.59 21.84
N PRO A 194 -6.78 -8.63 22.78
CA PRO A 194 -7.90 -8.48 23.72
C PRO A 194 -9.23 -8.35 22.98
N ARG A 195 -10.28 -8.93 23.52
CA ARG A 195 -11.63 -8.79 22.94
C ARG A 195 -12.16 -7.41 23.24
N ILE A 196 -12.79 -6.79 22.24
CA ILE A 196 -13.53 -5.54 22.37
C ILE A 196 -14.93 -5.73 21.78
N SER A 197 -15.92 -5.07 22.36
CA SER A 197 -17.30 -5.05 21.85
C SER A 197 -17.49 -3.97 20.80
N ALA A 198 -18.64 -3.98 20.12
CA ALA A 198 -18.99 -2.91 19.18
C ALA A 198 -19.06 -1.54 19.90
N GLY A 199 -18.31 -0.57 19.40
CA GLY A 199 -18.19 0.77 19.98
C GLY A 199 -17.15 0.90 21.09
N GLU A 200 -16.45 -0.18 21.44
CA GLU A 200 -15.39 -0.14 22.46
C GLU A 200 -14.02 0.15 21.85
N ALA A 201 -13.14 0.73 22.67
CA ALA A 201 -11.73 0.93 22.41
C ALA A 201 -10.89 0.26 23.48
N ASN A 202 -9.72 -0.27 23.10
CA ASN A 202 -8.75 -0.77 24.07
C ASN A 202 -8.03 0.42 24.73
N GLU A 203 -7.93 0.42 26.07
CA GLU A 203 -7.32 1.52 26.82
C GLU A 203 -5.81 1.67 26.53
N ASN A 204 -5.13 0.57 26.19
CA ASN A 204 -3.69 0.53 25.98
C ASN A 204 -3.30 0.63 24.50
N ASP A 205 -4.26 0.59 23.56
CA ASP A 205 -4.01 0.65 22.13
C ASP A 205 -5.09 1.46 21.41
N ARG A 206 -4.78 2.71 21.07
CA ARG A 206 -5.69 3.64 20.39
C ARG A 206 -6.14 3.15 19.00
N LEU A 207 -5.42 2.22 18.40
CA LEU A 207 -5.77 1.66 17.09
C LEU A 207 -6.66 0.43 17.21
N HIS A 208 -6.73 -0.17 18.40
CA HIS A 208 -7.59 -1.31 18.68
C HIS A 208 -8.98 -0.84 19.13
N ILE A 209 -9.74 -0.32 18.18
CA ILE A 209 -11.11 0.19 18.37
C ILE A 209 -12.08 -0.53 17.45
N SER A 210 -13.33 -0.62 17.89
CA SER A 210 -14.42 -1.17 17.07
C SER A 210 -15.47 -0.10 16.80
N PRO A 211 -15.95 0.05 15.56
CA PRO A 211 -17.07 0.95 15.27
C PRO A 211 -18.32 0.54 16.05
N ALA A 212 -19.12 1.52 16.46
CA ALA A 212 -20.44 1.27 17.03
C ALA A 212 -21.36 0.66 15.96
N LEU A 213 -22.18 -0.29 16.35
CA LEU A 213 -23.22 -0.87 15.50
C LEU A 213 -24.59 -0.25 15.85
N SER A 214 -25.46 -0.13 14.84
CA SER A 214 -26.87 0.18 15.11
C SER A 214 -27.52 -0.93 15.94
N PRO A 215 -28.53 -0.64 16.78
CA PRO A 215 -29.19 -1.65 17.61
C PRO A 215 -29.65 -2.88 16.83
N ILE A 216 -30.21 -2.70 15.65
CA ILE A 216 -30.65 -3.80 14.79
C ILE A 216 -29.49 -4.67 14.26
N ASN A 217 -28.31 -4.07 14.00
CA ASN A 217 -27.14 -4.83 13.57
C ASN A 217 -26.49 -5.55 14.75
N LEU A 218 -26.51 -4.95 15.92
CA LEU A 218 -26.03 -5.59 17.14
C LEU A 218 -26.88 -6.83 17.47
N GLU A 219 -28.22 -6.73 17.43
CA GLU A 219 -29.14 -7.84 17.60
C GLU A 219 -28.91 -8.98 16.59
N ARG A 220 -28.64 -8.63 15.32
CA ARG A 220 -28.36 -9.62 14.25
C ARG A 220 -27.03 -10.35 14.44
N ILE A 221 -26.05 -9.74 15.07
CA ILE A 221 -24.71 -10.30 15.24
C ILE A 221 -24.62 -11.12 16.53
N GLN A 222 -25.32 -10.75 17.60
CA GLN A 222 -25.29 -11.44 18.90
C GLN A 222 -25.49 -12.96 18.85
N PRO A 223 -26.41 -13.52 18.02
CA PRO A 223 -26.61 -14.96 17.95
C PRO A 223 -25.51 -15.71 17.17
N VAL A 224 -24.60 -15.00 16.53
CA VAL A 224 -23.62 -15.60 15.59
C VAL A 224 -22.27 -15.78 16.28
N SER A 225 -22.01 -16.98 16.79
CA SER A 225 -20.73 -17.33 17.42
C SER A 225 -19.56 -17.38 16.42
N TYR A 226 -19.82 -17.50 15.13
CA TYR A 226 -18.86 -17.47 14.02
C TYR A 226 -19.47 -16.76 12.82
N THR A 227 -18.73 -15.85 12.22
CA THR A 227 -19.16 -15.05 11.07
C THR A 227 -19.38 -15.88 9.80
N HIS A 228 -20.51 -16.53 9.70
CA HIS A 228 -21.12 -16.93 8.42
C HIS A 228 -22.48 -16.23 8.30
N LEU A 229 -22.46 -14.90 8.32
CA LEU A 229 -23.58 -14.12 7.84
C LEU A 229 -23.55 -14.21 6.30
N THR A 230 -24.26 -15.19 5.76
CA THR A 230 -24.77 -15.04 4.40
C THR A 230 -25.77 -13.90 4.43
N LEU A 231 -25.35 -12.71 4.00
CA LEU A 231 -26.29 -11.64 3.69
C LEU A 231 -27.30 -12.21 2.69
N PRO A 232 -28.63 -12.01 2.91
CA PRO A 232 -29.60 -12.45 1.92
C PRO A 232 -29.25 -11.74 0.62
N THR A 233 -28.88 -12.52 -0.39
CA THR A 233 -28.74 -12.02 -1.75
C THR A 233 -30.11 -11.47 -2.16
N LYS A 234 -30.21 -10.14 -2.31
CA LYS A 234 -31.38 -9.57 -2.98
C LYS A 234 -31.46 -10.23 -4.36
N ARG A 235 -32.56 -10.95 -4.59
CA ARG A 235 -33.02 -11.34 -5.93
C ARG A 235 -33.34 -10.11 -6.76
#